data_d8863afeb8054511a087e3a5a34c0f3f
#
_entry.id   d8863afeb8054511a087e3a5a34c0f3f
#
_cell.length_a   1.000
_cell.length_b   1.000
_cell.length_c   1.000
_cell.angle_alpha   90.00
_cell.angle_beta   90.00
_cell.angle_gamma   90.00
#
_symmetry.space_group_name_H-M   'P 1'
#
loop_
_entity.id
_entity.type
_entity.pdbx_description
1 polymer ?
#
loop_
_entity_poly.entity_id
_entity_poly.type
_entity_poly.pdbx_seq_one_letter_code
_entity_poly.pdbx_strand_id
1 'polypeptide(L)'
;MNRITLPVLILFTLALIGCGASQKPVLYPNSHLKAVGNTQAQRDIDDCMQTSEAYVKKNQESKIAEGAVKGGAIGAASGAAIGAVTGNFGRGLATGAAGGAAGGATYGAFKTAEPSPVFKNFVNKCLKDKGYEPMGWQ
;
A
#
# COMPACT_ATOMS: atom_id res chain seq x y z
N MET A 1 -9.34 -0.43 36.20
CA MET A 1 -9.68 -0.64 34.77
C MET A 1 -11.08 -1.20 34.73
N ASN A 2 -12.05 -0.41 34.21
CA ASN A 2 -13.45 -0.76 34.23
C ASN A 2 -13.74 -1.99 33.36
N ARG A 3 -14.56 -2.94 33.87
CA ARG A 3 -14.97 -4.17 33.15
C ARG A 3 -15.66 -3.90 31.80
N ILE A 4 -16.06 -2.67 31.53
CA ILE A 4 -16.75 -2.24 30.30
C ILE A 4 -15.78 -1.73 29.25
N THR A 5 -14.59 -1.25 29.61
CA THR A 5 -13.62 -0.69 28.65
C THR A 5 -12.93 -1.76 27.80
N LEU A 6 -12.75 -2.96 28.34
CA LEU A 6 -12.10 -4.07 27.61
C LEU A 6 -12.96 -4.57 26.43
N PRO A 7 -14.27 -4.86 26.58
CA PRO A 7 -15.10 -5.30 25.45
C PRO A 7 -15.32 -4.20 24.40
N VAL A 8 -15.39 -2.93 24.80
CA VAL A 8 -15.49 -1.80 23.85
C VAL A 8 -14.21 -1.65 23.02
N LEU A 9 -13.04 -1.83 23.63
CA LEU A 9 -11.76 -1.77 22.93
C LEU A 9 -11.64 -2.93 21.91
N ILE A 10 -12.07 -4.14 22.28
CA ILE A 10 -12.07 -5.32 21.39
C ILE A 10 -13.05 -5.14 20.23
N LEU A 11 -14.23 -4.57 20.49
CA LEU A 11 -15.20 -4.30 19.42
C LEU A 11 -14.69 -3.24 18.43
N PHE A 12 -13.96 -2.23 18.92
CA PHE A 12 -13.39 -1.18 18.09
C PHE A 12 -12.23 -1.69 17.22
N THR A 13 -11.43 -2.66 17.72
CA THR A 13 -10.33 -3.26 16.94
C THR A 13 -10.86 -4.21 15.85
N LEU A 14 -11.98 -4.90 16.05
CA LEU A 14 -12.58 -5.75 15.02
C LEU A 14 -13.18 -4.96 13.84
N ALA A 15 -13.61 -3.72 14.07
CA ALA A 15 -14.19 -2.87 13.02
C ALA A 15 -13.15 -2.33 12.01
N LEU A 16 -11.84 -2.44 12.31
CA LEU A 16 -10.76 -1.94 11.47
C LEU A 16 -10.26 -2.97 10.43
N ILE A 17 -10.79 -4.18 10.41
CA ILE A 17 -10.49 -5.18 9.36
C ILE A 17 -11.36 -4.83 8.14
N GLY A 18 -11.13 -3.65 7.57
CA GLY A 18 -11.68 -3.27 6.28
C GLY A 18 -11.07 -4.14 5.18
N CYS A 19 -11.90 -4.91 4.46
CA CYS A 19 -11.50 -5.56 3.21
C CYS A 19 -11.02 -4.48 2.23
N GLY A 20 -9.71 -4.32 2.08
CA GLY A 20 -9.13 -3.57 0.99
C GLY A 20 -9.52 -4.27 -0.31
N ALA A 21 -10.47 -3.71 -1.05
CA ALA A 21 -10.81 -4.21 -2.38
C ALA A 21 -9.56 -4.07 -3.27
N SER A 22 -8.94 -5.20 -3.60
CA SER A 22 -7.83 -5.24 -4.55
C SER A 22 -8.36 -4.88 -5.93
N GLN A 23 -7.86 -3.81 -6.53
CA GLN A 23 -8.20 -3.46 -7.91
C GLN A 23 -7.78 -4.58 -8.86
N LYS A 24 -8.70 -4.99 -9.74
CA LYS A 24 -8.45 -6.03 -10.75
C LYS A 24 -8.57 -5.47 -12.17
N PRO A 25 -7.80 -6.03 -13.14
CA PRO A 25 -7.92 -5.63 -14.54
C PRO A 25 -9.24 -6.09 -15.14
N VAL A 26 -9.87 -5.22 -15.93
CA VAL A 26 -11.05 -5.50 -16.72
C VAL A 26 -10.63 -5.92 -18.12
N LEU A 27 -11.12 -7.06 -18.60
CA LEU A 27 -10.80 -7.60 -19.92
C LEU A 27 -11.86 -7.25 -20.94
N TYR A 28 -11.41 -6.89 -22.14
CA TYR A 28 -12.30 -6.76 -23.30
C TYR A 28 -12.78 -8.15 -23.76
N PRO A 29 -14.07 -8.33 -24.08
CA PRO A 29 -14.62 -9.62 -24.50
C PRO A 29 -14.23 -9.96 -25.96
N ASN A 30 -12.94 -10.21 -26.18
CA ASN A 30 -12.40 -10.65 -27.46
C ASN A 30 -12.69 -12.14 -27.75
N SER A 31 -12.27 -12.63 -28.91
CA SER A 31 -12.47 -14.03 -29.31
C SER A 31 -11.75 -15.01 -28.38
N HIS A 32 -10.57 -14.64 -27.87
CA HIS A 32 -9.81 -15.46 -26.93
C HIS A 32 -10.56 -15.64 -25.61
N LEU A 33 -11.02 -14.54 -24.99
CA LEU A 33 -11.80 -14.59 -23.74
C LEU A 33 -13.08 -15.43 -23.90
N LYS A 34 -13.77 -15.32 -25.04
CA LYS A 34 -14.95 -16.14 -25.34
C LYS A 34 -14.62 -17.63 -25.47
N ALA A 35 -13.45 -17.97 -26.02
CA ALA A 35 -13.01 -19.35 -26.21
C ALA A 35 -12.59 -20.01 -24.89
N VAL A 36 -11.83 -19.31 -24.04
CA VAL A 36 -11.32 -19.86 -22.77
C VAL A 36 -12.32 -19.77 -21.62
N GLY A 37 -13.26 -18.82 -21.70
CA GLY A 37 -14.29 -18.58 -20.68
C GLY A 37 -13.80 -17.79 -19.47
N ASN A 38 -14.76 -17.23 -18.72
CA ASN A 38 -14.46 -16.33 -17.59
C ASN A 38 -13.69 -17.01 -16.44
N THR A 39 -13.93 -18.29 -16.19
CA THR A 39 -13.25 -19.01 -15.10
C THR A 39 -11.74 -19.13 -15.35
N GLN A 40 -11.35 -19.45 -16.58
CA GLN A 40 -9.93 -19.52 -16.95
C GLN A 40 -9.31 -18.12 -16.96
N ALA A 41 -10.03 -17.13 -17.50
CA ALA A 41 -9.57 -15.75 -17.50
C ALA A 41 -9.28 -15.21 -16.08
N GLN A 42 -10.10 -15.55 -15.08
CA GLN A 42 -9.83 -15.15 -13.69
C GLN A 42 -8.55 -15.81 -13.14
N ARG A 43 -8.31 -17.08 -13.44
CA ARG A 43 -7.06 -17.76 -13.04
C ARG A 43 -5.84 -17.10 -13.69
N ASP A 44 -5.95 -16.75 -14.95
CA ASP A 44 -4.86 -16.09 -15.69
C ASP A 44 -4.61 -14.66 -15.18
N ILE A 45 -5.65 -13.93 -14.76
CA ILE A 45 -5.51 -12.64 -14.07
C ILE A 45 -4.77 -12.83 -12.75
N ASP A 46 -5.20 -13.77 -11.91
CA ASP A 46 -4.60 -14.01 -10.60
C ASP A 46 -3.14 -14.47 -10.73
N ASP A 47 -2.81 -15.32 -11.72
CA ASP A 47 -1.45 -15.73 -12.04
C ASP A 47 -0.57 -14.56 -12.49
N CYS A 48 -1.05 -13.71 -13.39
CA CYS A 48 -0.35 -12.52 -13.83
C CYS A 48 -0.16 -11.50 -12.68
N MET A 49 -1.14 -11.34 -11.80
CA MET A 49 -1.03 -10.50 -10.61
C MET A 49 0.03 -11.04 -9.65
N GLN A 50 0.00 -12.33 -9.32
CA GLN A 50 0.96 -12.96 -8.42
C GLN A 50 2.39 -12.86 -8.96
N THR A 51 2.61 -13.14 -10.24
CA THR A 51 3.91 -13.02 -10.88
C THR A 51 4.44 -11.58 -10.82
N SER A 52 3.55 -10.60 -11.05
CA SER A 52 3.91 -9.18 -11.02
C SER A 52 4.25 -8.69 -9.60
N GLU A 53 3.60 -9.22 -8.56
CA GLU A 53 3.88 -8.86 -7.16
C GLU A 53 5.33 -9.15 -6.78
N ALA A 54 5.88 -10.28 -7.20
CA ALA A 54 7.26 -10.65 -6.90
C ALA A 54 8.27 -9.60 -7.41
N TYR A 55 7.99 -8.99 -8.57
CA TYR A 55 8.85 -7.95 -9.15
C TYR A 55 8.68 -6.58 -8.49
N VAL A 56 7.48 -6.26 -8.04
CA VAL A 56 7.14 -4.92 -7.55
C VAL A 56 7.34 -4.79 -6.04
N LYS A 57 7.15 -5.88 -5.28
CA LYS A 57 7.21 -5.90 -3.81
C LYS A 57 8.49 -5.30 -3.24
N LYS A 58 9.64 -5.68 -3.78
CA LYS A 58 10.95 -5.16 -3.35
C LYS A 58 11.05 -3.62 -3.50
N ASN A 59 10.48 -3.06 -4.57
CA ASN A 59 10.48 -1.62 -4.80
C ASN A 59 9.48 -0.87 -3.92
N GLN A 60 8.39 -1.52 -3.51
CA GLN A 60 7.42 -0.94 -2.58
C GLN A 60 7.96 -0.88 -1.15
N GLU A 61 8.61 -1.95 -0.69
CA GLU A 61 9.28 -1.97 0.63
C GLU A 61 10.34 -0.88 0.72
N SER A 62 11.13 -0.67 -0.35
CA SER A 62 12.11 0.40 -0.43
C SER A 62 11.47 1.80 -0.32
N LYS A 63 10.32 2.03 -0.96
CA LYS A 63 9.60 3.32 -0.88
C LYS A 63 9.01 3.61 0.50
N ILE A 64 8.50 2.59 1.18
CA ILE A 64 8.01 2.74 2.56
C ILE A 64 9.16 3.09 3.49
N ALA A 65 10.29 2.39 3.38
CA ALA A 65 11.49 2.67 4.14
C ALA A 65 12.05 4.08 3.85
N GLU A 66 12.10 4.49 2.59
CA GLU A 66 12.51 5.82 2.17
C GLU A 66 11.57 6.92 2.73
N GLY A 67 10.26 6.68 2.70
CA GLY A 67 9.26 7.58 3.29
C GLY A 67 9.44 7.75 4.80
N ALA A 68 9.69 6.66 5.52
CA ALA A 68 9.96 6.69 6.96
C ALA A 68 11.25 7.46 7.29
N VAL A 69 12.32 7.24 6.52
CA VAL A 69 13.60 7.96 6.71
C VAL A 69 13.44 9.45 6.40
N LYS A 70 12.83 9.82 5.29
CA LYS A 70 12.58 11.22 4.92
C LYS A 70 11.64 11.90 5.92
N GLY A 71 10.54 11.26 6.30
CA GLY A 71 9.60 11.80 7.30
C GLY A 71 10.25 11.96 8.67
N GLY A 72 11.06 10.99 9.09
CA GLY A 72 11.81 11.06 10.34
C GLY A 72 12.83 12.20 10.36
N ALA A 73 13.56 12.40 9.28
CA ALA A 73 14.53 13.50 9.17
C ALA A 73 13.87 14.88 9.21
N ILE A 74 12.77 15.07 8.47
CA ILE A 74 12.01 16.34 8.47
C ILE A 74 11.36 16.56 9.83
N GLY A 75 10.77 15.53 10.43
CA GLY A 75 10.15 15.61 11.75
C GLY A 75 11.17 15.90 12.85
N ALA A 76 12.36 15.31 12.79
CA ALA A 76 13.45 15.58 13.71
C ALA A 76 13.90 17.05 13.64
N ALA A 77 14.08 17.59 12.44
CA ALA A 77 14.49 18.97 12.23
C ALA A 77 13.46 19.97 12.80
N SER A 78 12.16 19.76 12.49
CA SER A 78 11.09 20.62 13.01
C SER A 78 10.88 20.46 14.51
N GLY A 79 10.94 19.23 15.04
CA GLY A 79 10.85 18.96 16.46
C GLY A 79 12.03 19.54 17.27
N ALA A 80 13.24 19.50 16.69
CA ALA A 80 14.43 20.13 17.28
C ALA A 80 14.28 21.65 17.41
N ALA A 81 13.76 22.31 16.37
CA ALA A 81 13.53 23.75 16.37
C ALA A 81 12.56 24.16 17.50
N ILE A 82 11.42 23.44 17.63
CA ILE A 82 10.43 23.66 18.69
C ILE A 82 11.07 23.36 20.07
N GLY A 83 11.80 22.23 20.17
CA GLY A 83 12.48 21.83 21.40
C GLY A 83 13.55 22.81 21.87
N ALA A 84 14.23 23.47 20.94
CA ALA A 84 15.22 24.53 21.27
C ALA A 84 14.54 25.74 21.92
N VAL A 85 13.40 26.18 21.40
CA VAL A 85 12.66 27.32 21.96
C VAL A 85 12.07 27.01 23.34
N THR A 86 11.63 25.75 23.54
CA THR A 86 11.03 25.32 24.83
C THR A 86 12.03 24.79 25.83
N GLY A 87 13.33 24.80 25.55
CA GLY A 87 14.39 24.31 26.42
C GLY A 87 14.50 22.79 26.54
N ASN A 88 13.80 22.02 25.67
CA ASN A 88 13.78 20.56 25.66
C ASN A 88 14.20 19.98 24.31
N PHE A 89 15.33 20.42 23.78
CA PHE A 89 15.83 20.05 22.44
C PHE A 89 15.81 18.53 22.19
N GLY A 90 16.33 17.73 23.13
CA GLY A 90 16.39 16.27 22.96
C GLY A 90 15.01 15.58 22.86
N ARG A 91 14.04 16.05 23.68
CA ARG A 91 12.65 15.54 23.58
C ARG A 91 11.97 15.98 22.29
N GLY A 92 12.17 17.24 21.88
CA GLY A 92 11.63 17.73 20.60
C GLY A 92 12.17 16.95 19.41
N LEU A 93 13.48 16.68 19.38
CA LEU A 93 14.13 15.88 18.35
C LEU A 93 13.57 14.45 18.31
N ALA A 94 13.48 13.77 19.47
CA ALA A 94 13.02 12.38 19.53
C ALA A 94 11.56 12.24 19.15
N THR A 95 10.67 13.11 19.65
CA THR A 95 9.24 13.05 19.30
C THR A 95 8.96 13.43 17.85
N GLY A 96 9.68 14.42 17.33
CA GLY A 96 9.59 14.82 15.93
C GLY A 96 10.07 13.72 14.98
N ALA A 97 11.20 13.08 15.29
CA ALA A 97 11.72 11.96 14.51
C ALA A 97 10.77 10.76 14.51
N ALA A 98 10.25 10.37 15.68
CA ALA A 98 9.31 9.26 15.81
C ALA A 98 7.97 9.54 15.10
N GLY A 99 7.40 10.74 15.30
CA GLY A 99 6.16 11.14 14.63
C GLY A 99 6.31 11.27 13.12
N GLY A 100 7.41 11.86 12.65
CA GLY A 100 7.72 12.00 11.24
C GLY A 100 8.02 10.68 10.56
N ALA A 101 8.72 9.76 11.22
CA ALA A 101 8.96 8.42 10.68
C ALA A 101 7.66 7.62 10.59
N ALA A 102 6.80 7.66 11.61
CA ALA A 102 5.49 7.01 11.59
C ALA A 102 4.57 7.60 10.51
N GLY A 103 4.49 8.94 10.42
CA GLY A 103 3.71 9.64 9.38
C GLY A 103 4.23 9.37 7.97
N GLY A 104 5.56 9.38 7.78
CA GLY A 104 6.19 9.06 6.52
C GLY A 104 5.97 7.61 6.07
N ALA A 105 6.04 6.67 7.01
CA ALA A 105 5.76 5.25 6.74
C ALA A 105 4.30 5.04 6.37
N THR A 106 3.36 5.66 7.10
CA THR A 106 1.92 5.60 6.77
C THR A 106 1.64 6.19 5.40
N TYR A 107 2.17 7.36 5.10
CA TYR A 107 2.01 7.98 3.79
C TYR A 107 2.56 7.09 2.68
N GLY A 108 3.74 6.48 2.87
CA GLY A 108 4.33 5.51 1.97
C GLY A 108 3.42 4.29 1.77
N ALA A 109 2.85 3.77 2.86
CA ALA A 109 1.93 2.64 2.82
C ALA A 109 0.62 2.97 2.08
N PHE A 110 0.02 4.15 2.31
CA PHE A 110 -1.17 4.58 1.55
C PHE A 110 -0.89 4.73 0.06
N LYS A 111 0.28 5.28 -0.30
CA LYS A 111 0.68 5.42 -1.70
C LYS A 111 0.94 4.08 -2.39
N THR A 112 1.28 3.03 -1.61
CA THR A 112 1.47 1.66 -2.13
C THR A 112 0.20 0.80 -2.05
N ALA A 113 -0.85 1.26 -1.36
CA ALA A 113 -2.15 0.56 -1.29
C ALA A 113 -2.84 0.56 -2.67
N GLU A 114 -2.62 1.59 -3.49
CA GLU A 114 -3.05 1.58 -4.89
C GLU A 114 -2.00 0.84 -5.75
N PRO A 115 -2.43 -0.09 -6.64
CA PRO A 115 -1.49 -0.80 -7.51
C PRO A 115 -0.62 0.16 -8.31
N SER A 116 0.70 0.06 -8.16
CA SER A 116 1.63 0.97 -8.82
C SER A 116 1.48 0.90 -10.35
N PRO A 117 1.75 2.00 -11.09
CA PRO A 117 1.72 1.97 -12.55
C PRO A 117 2.62 0.87 -13.14
N VAL A 118 3.74 0.58 -12.49
CA VAL A 118 4.65 -0.49 -12.90
C VAL A 118 3.96 -1.85 -12.76
N PHE A 119 3.30 -2.11 -11.63
CA PHE A 119 2.52 -3.33 -11.42
C PHE A 119 1.43 -3.49 -12.48
N LYS A 120 0.62 -2.43 -12.69
CA LYS A 120 -0.44 -2.43 -13.70
C LYS A 120 0.10 -2.74 -15.09
N ASN A 121 1.26 -2.17 -15.45
CA ASN A 121 1.90 -2.42 -16.74
C ASN A 121 2.40 -3.86 -16.88
N PHE A 122 2.99 -4.45 -15.84
CA PHE A 122 3.42 -5.85 -15.84
C PHE A 122 2.24 -6.81 -16.02
N VAL A 123 1.16 -6.62 -15.23
CA VAL A 123 -0.05 -7.43 -15.34
C VAL A 123 -0.68 -7.30 -16.73
N ASN A 124 -0.81 -6.07 -17.24
CA ASN A 124 -1.35 -5.81 -18.57
C ASN A 124 -0.51 -6.47 -19.67
N LYS A 125 0.82 -6.44 -19.55
CA LYS A 125 1.72 -7.11 -20.50
C LYS A 125 1.55 -8.62 -20.44
N CYS A 126 1.55 -9.22 -19.25
CA CYS A 126 1.33 -10.65 -19.04
C CYS A 126 -0.01 -11.11 -19.66
N LEU A 127 -1.08 -10.37 -19.43
CA LEU A 127 -2.40 -10.68 -19.99
C LEU A 127 -2.43 -10.57 -21.52
N LYS A 128 -1.76 -9.56 -22.09
CA LYS A 128 -1.62 -9.44 -23.54
C LYS A 128 -0.86 -10.62 -24.15
N ASP A 129 0.21 -11.07 -23.49
CA ASP A 129 1.00 -12.22 -23.96
C ASP A 129 0.20 -13.52 -23.90
N LYS A 130 -0.80 -13.62 -23.02
CA LYS A 130 -1.78 -14.71 -22.96
C LYS A 130 -2.96 -14.52 -23.94
N GLY A 131 -3.02 -13.42 -24.70
CA GLY A 131 -4.06 -13.17 -25.71
C GLY A 131 -5.27 -12.36 -25.22
N TYR A 132 -5.23 -11.82 -24.01
CA TYR A 132 -6.28 -10.96 -23.48
C TYR A 132 -6.03 -9.49 -23.82
N GLU A 133 -7.10 -8.69 -23.80
CA GLU A 133 -7.06 -7.24 -23.98
C GLU A 133 -7.51 -6.53 -22.70
N PRO A 134 -6.58 -6.12 -21.81
CA PRO A 134 -6.93 -5.34 -20.62
C PRO A 134 -7.31 -3.91 -21.01
N MET A 135 -8.52 -3.45 -20.55
CA MET A 135 -9.08 -2.15 -20.86
C MET A 135 -8.91 -1.13 -19.72
N GLY A 136 -8.84 -1.60 -18.49
CA GLY A 136 -8.76 -0.73 -17.31
C GLY A 136 -8.64 -1.51 -16.01
N TRP A 137 -8.74 -0.79 -14.88
CA TRP A 137 -8.64 -1.33 -13.54
C TRP A 137 -9.79 -0.82 -12.66
N GLN A 138 -10.42 -1.70 -11.91
CA GLN A 138 -11.52 -1.37 -10.98
C GLN A 138 -11.41 -2.16 -9.68
#